data_a9cfea2ea5082293c16ceba22ae1d8c8
#
_entry.id   a9cfea2ea5082293c16ceba22ae1d8c8
#
_cell.length_a   1.000
_cell.length_b   1.000
_cell.length_c   1.000
_cell.angle_alpha   90.00
_cell.angle_beta   90.00
_cell.angle_gamma   90.00
#
_symmetry.space_group_name_H-M   'P 1'
#
loop_
_entity.id
_entity.type
_entity.pdbx_description
1 polymer ?
#
loop_
_entity_poly.entity_id
_entity_poly.type
_entity_poly.pdbx_seq_one_letter_code
_entity_poly.pdbx_strand_id
1 'polypeptide(L)'
;MINPDFYKRLAKIFCGDEIELFTYKSGPQLVSFFNTHFHTQDSYGQGFPTRWIYVNDKLLDFSSRGIINSFFNLILSKQYLLTERQISEVDAIEHQQKIINELDKICSVYSLKLSRKGNEFYLVEIDLDLVEIGKGGFADIYFQKSTGLVVKKLNEESVRRQSLRSRLKREYEITKSCSDIESIIRVFDFDSSNCSYTMEKADDTLENYIEASELTEDSKL
;
A
#
# COMPACT_ATOMS: atom_id res chain seq x y z
N MET A 1 0.40 -8.24 9.65
CA MET A 1 1.58 -9.10 9.27
C MET A 1 1.26 -9.71 7.92
N ILE A 2 2.10 -9.49 6.93
CA ILE A 2 1.89 -9.98 5.56
C ILE A 2 1.86 -11.51 5.53
N ASN A 3 0.91 -12.07 4.77
CA ASN A 3 0.71 -13.51 4.64
C ASN A 3 1.99 -14.17 4.08
N PRO A 4 2.57 -15.20 4.73
CA PRO A 4 3.78 -15.90 4.27
C PRO A 4 3.66 -16.50 2.87
N ASP A 5 2.47 -16.92 2.45
CA ASP A 5 2.25 -17.48 1.11
C ASP A 5 2.48 -16.45 -0.02
N PHE A 6 2.34 -15.16 0.28
CA PHE A 6 2.72 -14.09 -0.64
C PHE A 6 4.22 -14.16 -0.98
N TYR A 7 5.07 -14.27 0.03
CA TYR A 7 6.53 -14.36 -0.19
C TYR A 7 6.94 -15.61 -0.93
N LYS A 8 6.30 -16.74 -0.63
CA LYS A 8 6.51 -18.00 -1.34
C LYS A 8 6.20 -17.88 -2.82
N ARG A 9 5.08 -17.25 -3.18
CA ARG A 9 4.71 -17.01 -4.59
C ARG A 9 5.67 -16.04 -5.26
N LEU A 10 6.00 -14.92 -4.58
CA LEU A 10 6.97 -13.94 -5.07
C LEU A 10 8.35 -14.59 -5.32
N ALA A 11 8.79 -15.47 -4.40
CA ALA A 11 10.05 -16.20 -4.54
C ALA A 11 10.09 -17.07 -5.79
N LYS A 12 9.04 -17.83 -6.09
CA LYS A 12 8.94 -18.67 -7.30
C LYS A 12 8.95 -17.83 -8.58
N ILE A 13 8.24 -16.70 -8.59
CA ILE A 13 8.24 -15.78 -9.71
C ILE A 13 9.63 -15.18 -9.92
N PHE A 14 10.30 -14.74 -8.86
CA PHE A 14 11.64 -14.16 -8.95
C PHE A 14 12.70 -15.19 -9.39
N CYS A 15 12.54 -16.46 -9.01
CA CYS A 15 13.38 -17.57 -9.50
C CYS A 15 13.18 -17.89 -10.98
N GLY A 16 12.12 -17.38 -11.62
CA GLY A 16 11.71 -17.75 -12.97
C GLY A 16 11.02 -19.10 -13.05
N ASP A 17 10.41 -19.58 -11.95
CA ASP A 17 9.68 -20.86 -11.89
C ASP A 17 8.19 -20.70 -12.24
N GLU A 18 7.61 -19.53 -11.98
CA GLU A 18 6.21 -19.20 -12.29
C GLU A 18 6.18 -17.85 -13.00
N ILE A 19 5.35 -17.74 -14.03
CA ILE A 19 5.14 -16.52 -14.84
C ILE A 19 6.49 -15.94 -15.33
N GLU A 20 6.69 -15.81 -16.61
CA GLU A 20 7.94 -15.33 -17.23
C GLU A 20 8.18 -13.81 -17.03
N LEU A 21 8.15 -13.36 -15.78
CA LEU A 21 8.45 -11.96 -15.41
C LEU A 21 9.95 -11.73 -15.21
N PHE A 22 10.64 -12.71 -14.66
CA PHE A 22 12.08 -12.68 -14.46
C PHE A 22 12.75 -13.87 -15.16
N THR A 23 14.02 -13.71 -15.52
CA THR A 23 14.80 -14.79 -16.08
C THR A 23 15.05 -15.88 -15.04
N TYR A 24 15.16 -17.13 -15.50
CA TYR A 24 15.55 -18.24 -14.64
C TYR A 24 16.88 -17.96 -13.94
N LYS A 25 16.93 -18.17 -12.63
CA LYS A 25 18.13 -18.01 -11.81
C LYS A 25 18.51 -19.33 -11.15
N SER A 26 19.73 -19.80 -11.43
CA SER A 26 20.31 -20.96 -10.74
C SER A 26 20.64 -20.63 -9.27
N GLY A 27 20.86 -21.65 -8.43
CA GLY A 27 21.26 -21.45 -7.03
C GLY A 27 22.47 -20.53 -6.85
N PRO A 28 23.59 -20.74 -7.56
CA PRO A 28 24.73 -19.83 -7.51
C PRO A 28 24.40 -18.38 -7.91
N GLN A 29 23.54 -18.20 -8.93
CA GLN A 29 23.11 -16.87 -9.36
C GLN A 29 22.26 -16.16 -8.30
N LEU A 30 21.38 -16.89 -7.60
CA LEU A 30 20.60 -16.34 -6.49
C LEU A 30 21.50 -15.94 -5.32
N VAL A 31 22.46 -16.76 -4.93
CA VAL A 31 23.45 -16.43 -3.89
C VAL A 31 24.25 -15.19 -4.30
N SER A 32 24.74 -15.14 -5.52
CA SER A 32 25.45 -13.96 -6.05
C SER A 32 24.60 -12.70 -6.01
N PHE A 33 23.32 -12.79 -6.41
CA PHE A 33 22.36 -11.67 -6.37
C PHE A 33 22.20 -11.11 -4.95
N PHE A 34 21.91 -11.95 -3.96
CA PHE A 34 21.70 -11.48 -2.59
C PHE A 34 23.01 -10.97 -1.96
N ASN A 35 24.13 -11.62 -2.19
CA ASN A 35 25.43 -11.15 -1.69
C ASN A 35 25.81 -9.79 -2.28
N THR A 36 25.60 -9.58 -3.57
CA THR A 36 25.96 -8.33 -4.26
C THR A 36 25.08 -7.17 -3.85
N HIS A 37 23.77 -7.37 -3.80
CA HIS A 37 22.82 -6.27 -3.64
C HIS A 37 22.36 -6.04 -2.18
N PHE A 38 22.43 -7.06 -1.34
CA PHE A 38 21.97 -7.00 0.06
C PHE A 38 23.05 -7.35 1.08
N HIS A 39 24.29 -7.51 0.61
CA HIS A 39 25.47 -7.77 1.45
C HIS A 39 25.29 -9.00 2.36
N THR A 40 24.56 -10.03 1.88
CA THR A 40 24.52 -11.32 2.55
C THR A 40 25.86 -12.04 2.36
N GLN A 41 26.16 -13.01 3.23
CA GLN A 41 27.40 -13.78 3.16
C GLN A 41 27.07 -15.26 2.95
N ASP A 42 26.16 -15.51 2.02
CA ASP A 42 25.69 -16.87 1.74
C ASP A 42 26.67 -17.61 0.82
N SER A 43 26.63 -18.92 0.89
CA SER A 43 27.40 -19.80 0.00
C SER A 43 26.49 -20.86 -0.63
N TYR A 44 26.78 -21.21 -1.88
CA TYR A 44 26.13 -22.30 -2.57
C TYR A 44 26.95 -23.58 -2.42
N GLY A 45 26.33 -24.70 -2.04
CA GLY A 45 27.03 -25.95 -1.85
C GLY A 45 26.12 -27.09 -1.41
N GLN A 46 26.71 -28.14 -0.85
CA GLN A 46 25.96 -29.28 -0.32
C GLN A 46 25.00 -28.82 0.77
N GLY A 47 23.73 -29.27 0.68
CA GLY A 47 22.68 -28.86 1.63
C GLY A 47 21.99 -27.54 1.28
N PHE A 48 22.32 -26.90 0.14
CA PHE A 48 21.60 -25.71 -0.30
C PHE A 48 20.11 -26.05 -0.54
N PRO A 49 19.16 -25.25 -0.01
CA PRO A 49 17.73 -25.53 -0.15
C PRO A 49 17.28 -25.37 -1.59
N THR A 50 16.06 -25.80 -1.88
CA THR A 50 15.42 -25.50 -3.18
C THR A 50 15.44 -23.98 -3.42
N ARG A 51 15.71 -23.56 -4.65
CA ARG A 51 15.89 -22.15 -5.05
C ARG A 51 14.83 -21.20 -4.49
N TRP A 52 13.55 -21.55 -4.68
CA TRP A 52 12.46 -20.71 -4.18
C TRP A 52 12.37 -20.71 -2.64
N ILE A 53 12.76 -21.77 -1.94
CA ILE A 53 12.83 -21.80 -0.47
C ILE A 53 13.90 -20.81 0.00
N TYR A 54 15.08 -20.85 -0.59
CA TYR A 54 16.15 -19.89 -0.30
C TYR A 54 15.69 -18.44 -0.45
N VAL A 55 15.05 -18.13 -1.59
CA VAL A 55 14.53 -16.78 -1.85
C VAL A 55 13.41 -16.40 -0.88
N ASN A 56 12.49 -17.32 -0.60
CA ASN A 56 11.40 -17.09 0.36
C ASN A 56 11.95 -16.72 1.75
N ASP A 57 12.96 -17.45 2.23
CA ASP A 57 13.57 -17.17 3.53
C ASP A 57 14.23 -15.79 3.56
N LYS A 58 14.88 -15.37 2.47
CA LYS A 58 15.41 -14.01 2.33
C LYS A 58 14.31 -12.94 2.34
N LEU A 59 13.20 -13.17 1.64
CA LEU A 59 12.08 -12.22 1.62
C LEU A 59 11.40 -12.09 2.98
N LEU A 60 11.26 -13.19 3.72
CA LEU A 60 10.75 -13.19 5.09
C LEU A 60 11.69 -12.42 6.03
N ASP A 61 13.00 -12.64 5.94
CA ASP A 61 13.99 -11.86 6.70
C ASP A 61 13.92 -10.37 6.35
N PHE A 62 13.85 -10.02 5.07
CA PHE A 62 13.72 -8.61 4.63
C PHE A 62 12.44 -7.96 5.13
N SER A 63 11.34 -8.70 5.17
CA SER A 63 10.08 -8.23 5.74
C SER A 63 10.21 -7.96 7.24
N SER A 64 10.79 -8.90 7.99
CA SER A 64 10.98 -8.77 9.43
C SER A 64 11.88 -7.59 9.81
N ARG A 65 12.87 -7.27 8.96
CA ARG A 65 13.79 -6.15 9.12
C ARG A 65 13.28 -4.83 8.52
N GLY A 66 12.10 -4.81 7.93
CA GLY A 66 11.53 -3.62 7.31
C GLY A 66 12.22 -3.17 6.01
N ILE A 67 13.02 -4.02 5.39
CA ILE A 67 13.77 -3.69 4.15
C ILE A 67 13.20 -4.32 2.88
N ILE A 68 12.02 -4.93 2.94
CA ILE A 68 11.37 -5.57 1.78
C ILE A 68 11.17 -4.60 0.61
N ASN A 69 10.93 -3.33 0.87
CA ASN A 69 10.78 -2.32 -0.16
C ASN A 69 12.08 -2.10 -0.97
N SER A 70 13.24 -2.28 -0.34
CA SER A 70 14.53 -2.22 -1.05
C SER A 70 14.66 -3.33 -2.10
N PHE A 71 14.12 -4.52 -1.81
CA PHE A 71 14.06 -5.61 -2.79
C PHE A 71 13.18 -5.23 -3.99
N PHE A 72 11.96 -4.71 -3.77
CA PHE A 72 11.10 -4.26 -4.86
C PHE A 72 11.73 -3.12 -5.65
N ASN A 73 12.34 -2.15 -4.99
CA ASN A 73 13.00 -1.03 -5.65
C ASN A 73 14.17 -1.49 -6.54
N LEU A 74 14.90 -2.52 -6.13
CA LEU A 74 15.97 -3.09 -6.94
C LEU A 74 15.41 -3.84 -8.16
N ILE A 75 14.56 -4.86 -7.96
CA ILE A 75 14.09 -5.74 -9.05
C ILE A 75 13.18 -5.04 -10.05
N LEU A 76 12.55 -3.93 -9.64
CA LEU A 76 11.73 -3.08 -10.49
C LEU A 76 12.52 -1.89 -11.05
N SER A 77 13.79 -1.72 -10.71
CA SER A 77 14.59 -0.64 -11.29
C SER A 77 14.86 -0.89 -12.77
N LYS A 78 14.80 0.17 -13.57
CA LYS A 78 15.15 0.11 -14.99
C LYS A 78 16.56 -0.46 -15.20
N GLN A 79 17.51 -0.02 -14.38
CA GLN A 79 18.90 -0.48 -14.47
C GLN A 79 19.04 -2.00 -14.27
N TYR A 80 18.34 -2.55 -13.29
CA TYR A 80 18.33 -4.00 -13.04
C TYR A 80 17.76 -4.76 -14.24
N LEU A 81 16.61 -4.33 -14.78
CA LEU A 81 15.95 -4.99 -15.91
C LEU A 81 16.77 -4.94 -17.20
N LEU A 82 17.45 -3.82 -17.46
CA LEU A 82 18.39 -3.70 -18.58
C LEU A 82 19.52 -4.73 -18.48
N THR A 83 20.12 -4.86 -17.29
CA THR A 83 21.25 -5.76 -17.05
C THR A 83 20.81 -7.22 -17.05
N GLU A 84 19.68 -7.53 -16.40
CA GLU A 84 19.19 -8.91 -16.28
C GLU A 84 18.78 -9.51 -17.61
N ARG A 85 18.11 -8.73 -18.47
CA ARG A 85 17.54 -9.22 -19.73
C ARG A 85 18.33 -8.85 -20.97
N GLN A 86 19.32 -7.97 -20.86
CA GLN A 86 20.10 -7.45 -21.99
C GLN A 86 19.20 -6.87 -23.11
N ILE A 87 18.18 -6.11 -22.72
CA ILE A 87 17.19 -5.49 -23.60
C ILE A 87 17.42 -3.99 -23.77
N SER A 88 16.73 -3.37 -24.74
CA SER A 88 16.77 -1.93 -24.94
C SER A 88 16.09 -1.16 -23.79
N GLU A 89 16.34 0.15 -23.71
CA GLU A 89 15.68 1.00 -22.71
C GLU A 89 14.14 1.05 -22.86
N VAL A 90 13.66 1.03 -24.10
CA VAL A 90 12.22 1.03 -24.38
C VAL A 90 11.59 -0.27 -23.91
N ASP A 91 12.20 -1.41 -24.27
CA ASP A 91 11.72 -2.73 -23.84
C ASP A 91 11.77 -2.88 -22.30
N ALA A 92 12.78 -2.29 -21.65
CA ALA A 92 12.89 -2.31 -20.19
C ALA A 92 11.74 -1.56 -19.50
N ILE A 93 11.27 -0.44 -20.08
CA ILE A 93 10.12 0.31 -19.56
C ILE A 93 8.84 -0.50 -19.71
N GLU A 94 8.61 -1.08 -20.89
CA GLU A 94 7.43 -1.91 -21.15
C GLU A 94 7.43 -3.15 -20.25
N HIS A 95 8.58 -3.78 -20.10
CA HIS A 95 8.73 -4.95 -19.24
C HIS A 95 8.53 -4.61 -17.76
N GLN A 96 9.07 -3.46 -17.29
CA GLN A 96 8.83 -2.95 -15.95
C GLN A 96 7.32 -2.80 -15.70
N GLN A 97 6.59 -2.18 -16.63
CA GLN A 97 5.15 -1.99 -16.49
C GLN A 97 4.39 -3.33 -16.45
N LYS A 98 4.81 -4.30 -17.28
CA LYS A 98 4.25 -5.66 -17.24
C LYS A 98 4.47 -6.32 -15.88
N ILE A 99 5.69 -6.23 -15.33
CA ILE A 99 6.00 -6.79 -13.99
C ILE A 99 5.14 -6.12 -12.93
N ILE A 100 5.05 -4.79 -12.92
CA ILE A 100 4.25 -4.04 -11.95
C ILE A 100 2.80 -4.49 -11.99
N ASN A 101 2.19 -4.58 -13.17
CA ASN A 101 0.80 -4.97 -13.34
C ASN A 101 0.54 -6.40 -12.83
N GLU A 102 1.45 -7.34 -13.11
CA GLU A 102 1.28 -8.73 -12.65
C GLU A 102 1.54 -8.86 -11.14
N LEU A 103 2.53 -8.17 -10.60
CA LEU A 103 2.77 -8.14 -9.16
C LEU A 103 1.61 -7.51 -8.40
N ASP A 104 0.99 -6.45 -8.94
CA ASP A 104 -0.17 -5.80 -8.29
C ASP A 104 -1.39 -6.73 -8.24
N LYS A 105 -1.62 -7.53 -9.31
CA LYS A 105 -2.65 -8.59 -9.28
C LYS A 105 -2.37 -9.64 -8.20
N ILE A 106 -1.11 -10.03 -8.04
CA ILE A 106 -0.70 -10.99 -7.02
C ILE A 106 -0.85 -10.38 -5.63
N CYS A 107 -0.39 -9.13 -5.44
CA CYS A 107 -0.54 -8.40 -4.20
C CYS A 107 -2.01 -8.34 -3.76
N SER A 108 -2.93 -8.04 -4.68
CA SER A 108 -4.36 -7.90 -4.37
C SER A 108 -4.99 -9.18 -3.78
N VAL A 109 -4.51 -10.37 -4.18
CA VAL A 109 -4.96 -11.67 -3.61
C VAL A 109 -4.64 -11.78 -2.12
N TYR A 110 -3.59 -11.10 -1.67
CA TYR A 110 -3.13 -11.10 -0.27
C TYR A 110 -3.47 -9.82 0.49
N SER A 111 -4.40 -9.02 -0.02
CA SER A 111 -4.76 -7.72 0.56
C SER A 111 -3.56 -6.77 0.63
N LEU A 112 -2.72 -6.81 -0.38
CA LEU A 112 -1.55 -5.96 -0.56
C LEU A 112 -1.70 -5.12 -1.82
N LYS A 113 -0.95 -4.03 -1.88
CA LYS A 113 -0.81 -3.17 -3.06
C LYS A 113 0.65 -2.75 -3.22
N LEU A 114 1.13 -2.76 -4.45
CA LEU A 114 2.42 -2.18 -4.79
C LEU A 114 2.22 -0.69 -5.15
N SER A 115 2.43 0.19 -4.19
CA SER A 115 2.31 1.63 -4.38
C SER A 115 3.61 2.23 -4.89
N ARG A 116 3.52 3.29 -5.71
CA ARG A 116 4.69 4.01 -6.24
C ARG A 116 4.68 5.46 -5.77
N LYS A 117 5.83 5.94 -5.28
CA LYS A 117 6.04 7.35 -4.93
C LYS A 117 7.33 7.85 -5.57
N GLY A 118 7.19 8.70 -6.59
CA GLY A 118 8.34 9.06 -7.44
C GLY A 118 8.88 7.83 -8.15
N ASN A 119 10.14 7.49 -7.89
CA ASN A 119 10.81 6.30 -8.44
C ASN A 119 10.85 5.10 -7.48
N GLU A 120 10.27 5.22 -6.30
CA GLU A 120 10.32 4.18 -5.27
C GLU A 120 9.00 3.40 -5.19
N PHE A 121 9.11 2.10 -4.94
CA PHE A 121 8.01 1.17 -4.76
C PHE A 121 7.89 0.76 -3.30
N TYR A 122 6.64 0.67 -2.84
CA TYR A 122 6.28 0.32 -1.47
C TYR A 122 5.20 -0.75 -1.47
N LEU A 123 5.44 -1.83 -0.73
CA LEU A 123 4.42 -2.82 -0.45
C LEU A 123 3.55 -2.32 0.70
N VAL A 124 2.25 -2.16 0.46
CA VAL A 124 1.28 -1.61 1.41
C VAL A 124 0.19 -2.63 1.67
N GLU A 125 -0.17 -2.85 2.93
CA GLU A 125 -1.33 -3.66 3.30
C GLU A 125 -2.62 -2.86 2.99
N ILE A 126 -3.57 -3.49 2.30
CA ILE A 126 -4.89 -2.92 2.04
C ILE A 126 -5.81 -3.34 3.17
N ASP A 127 -6.36 -2.39 3.88
CA ASP A 127 -7.42 -2.66 4.83
C ASP A 127 -8.73 -2.90 4.07
N LEU A 128 -9.13 -4.16 3.94
CA LEU A 128 -10.36 -4.55 3.25
C LEU A 128 -11.64 -4.16 3.98
N ASP A 129 -11.52 -3.80 5.26
CA ASP A 129 -12.63 -3.27 6.07
C ASP A 129 -12.94 -1.82 5.72
N LEU A 130 -11.94 -1.07 5.27
CA LEU A 130 -12.06 0.34 4.88
C LEU A 130 -12.29 0.50 3.37
N VAL A 131 -13.44 1.08 3.01
CA VAL A 131 -13.78 1.45 1.63
C VAL A 131 -13.70 2.96 1.51
N GLU A 132 -12.85 3.48 0.63
CA GLU A 132 -12.78 4.91 0.35
C GLU A 132 -14.10 5.40 -0.24
N ILE A 133 -14.73 6.39 0.40
CA ILE A 133 -16.00 7.00 -0.02
C ILE A 133 -15.86 8.49 -0.33
N GLY A 134 -14.73 9.10 -0.04
CA GLY A 134 -14.46 10.50 -0.36
C GLY A 134 -12.98 10.86 -0.20
N LYS A 135 -12.54 11.84 -0.99
CA LYS A 135 -11.20 12.42 -0.93
C LYS A 135 -11.26 13.90 -0.64
N GLY A 136 -10.47 14.33 0.36
CA GLY A 136 -10.31 15.74 0.70
C GLY A 136 -8.88 16.24 0.52
N GLY A 137 -8.69 17.54 0.58
CA GLY A 137 -7.37 18.16 0.41
C GLY A 137 -6.33 17.76 1.47
N PHE A 138 -6.75 17.35 2.68
CA PHE A 138 -5.83 16.95 3.75
C PHE A 138 -6.21 15.64 4.43
N ALA A 139 -7.44 15.16 4.26
CA ALA A 139 -7.94 13.91 4.85
C ALA A 139 -8.85 13.19 3.85
N ASP A 140 -8.78 11.88 3.85
CA ASP A 140 -9.63 11.00 3.07
C ASP A 140 -10.68 10.35 3.97
N ILE A 141 -11.82 9.99 3.40
CA ILE A 141 -12.99 9.47 4.10
C ILE A 141 -13.19 8.01 3.70
N TYR A 142 -13.32 7.14 4.69
CA TYR A 142 -13.50 5.70 4.48
C TYR A 142 -14.76 5.22 5.21
N PHE A 143 -15.49 4.32 4.59
CA PHE A 143 -16.54 3.55 5.23
C PHE A 143 -15.95 2.26 5.81
N GLN A 144 -16.15 2.02 7.10
CA GLN A 144 -15.72 0.81 7.79
C GLN A 144 -16.86 -0.20 7.83
N LYS A 145 -16.69 -1.30 7.06
CA LYS A 145 -17.75 -2.32 6.87
C LYS A 145 -18.13 -3.04 8.16
N SER A 146 -17.14 -3.36 9.00
CA SER A 146 -17.36 -4.12 10.23
C SER A 146 -18.18 -3.38 11.28
N THR A 147 -18.05 -2.04 11.33
CA THR A 147 -18.73 -1.20 12.33
C THR A 147 -19.90 -0.40 11.79
N GLY A 148 -19.99 -0.22 10.46
CA GLY A 148 -20.93 0.69 9.82
C GLY A 148 -20.59 2.18 10.00
N LEU A 149 -19.43 2.49 10.58
CA LEU A 149 -18.97 3.85 10.84
C LEU A 149 -18.17 4.41 9.67
N VAL A 150 -17.95 5.69 9.68
CA VAL A 150 -17.06 6.39 8.76
C VAL A 150 -15.76 6.77 9.48
N VAL A 151 -14.65 6.57 8.82
CA VAL A 151 -13.30 6.93 9.31
C VAL A 151 -12.78 8.11 8.49
N LYS A 152 -12.50 9.23 9.14
CA LYS A 152 -11.76 10.34 8.54
C LYS A 152 -10.30 10.24 8.93
N LYS A 153 -9.41 10.12 7.95
CA LYS A 153 -7.99 9.87 8.13
C LYS A 153 -7.15 10.86 7.32
N LEU A 154 -6.09 11.40 7.92
CA LEU A 154 -5.14 12.23 7.14
C LEU A 154 -4.55 11.42 5.99
N ASN A 155 -4.48 12.05 4.82
CA ASN A 155 -3.77 11.46 3.68
C ASN A 155 -2.24 11.43 3.93
N GLU A 156 -1.51 10.64 3.16
CA GLU A 156 -0.07 10.39 3.38
C GLU A 156 0.80 11.66 3.42
N GLU A 157 0.45 12.68 2.63
CA GLU A 157 1.20 13.94 2.60
C GLU A 157 0.92 14.78 3.85
N SER A 158 -0.32 14.76 4.31
CA SER A 158 -0.79 15.54 5.44
C SER A 158 -0.33 15.00 6.78
N VAL A 159 -0.17 13.68 6.94
CA VAL A 159 0.34 13.04 8.17
C VAL A 159 1.71 13.59 8.58
N ARG A 160 2.56 13.98 7.63
CA ARG A 160 3.89 14.53 7.91
C ARG A 160 3.87 15.95 8.47
N ARG A 161 2.75 16.66 8.34
CA ARG A 161 2.60 18.07 8.77
C ARG A 161 1.96 18.15 10.14
N GLN A 162 2.74 18.58 11.15
CA GLN A 162 2.25 18.72 12.53
C GLN A 162 1.00 19.60 12.63
N SER A 163 0.93 20.68 11.84
CA SER A 163 -0.22 21.58 11.82
C SER A 163 -1.52 20.89 11.39
N LEU A 164 -1.45 19.97 10.42
CA LEU A 164 -2.63 19.23 9.96
C LEU A 164 -3.05 18.12 10.94
N ARG A 165 -2.08 17.50 11.64
CA ARG A 165 -2.40 16.59 12.75
C ARG A 165 -3.13 17.31 13.87
N SER A 166 -2.64 18.49 14.26
CA SER A 166 -3.28 19.33 15.27
C SER A 166 -4.65 19.81 14.82
N ARG A 167 -4.82 20.15 13.53
CA ARG A 167 -6.10 20.55 12.95
C ARG A 167 -7.13 19.42 13.01
N LEU A 168 -6.75 18.19 12.61
CA LEU A 168 -7.66 17.04 12.66
C LEU A 168 -8.10 16.73 14.09
N LYS A 169 -7.16 16.77 15.05
CA LYS A 169 -7.46 16.57 16.47
C LYS A 169 -8.40 17.63 17.00
N ARG A 170 -8.15 18.90 16.69
CA ARG A 170 -9.03 20.01 17.11
C ARG A 170 -10.41 19.91 16.49
N GLU A 171 -10.52 19.53 15.23
CA GLU A 171 -11.80 19.28 14.57
C GLU A 171 -12.59 18.21 15.32
N TYR A 172 -11.95 17.06 15.63
CA TYR A 172 -12.57 16.00 16.42
C TYR A 172 -13.02 16.50 17.81
N GLU A 173 -12.17 17.21 18.57
CA GLU A 173 -12.47 17.70 19.91
C GLU A 173 -13.66 18.69 19.90
N ILE A 174 -13.71 19.61 18.94
CA ILE A 174 -14.81 20.56 18.79
C ILE A 174 -16.10 19.82 18.45
N THR A 175 -16.07 18.92 17.45
CA THR A 175 -17.27 18.15 17.05
C THR A 175 -17.78 17.30 18.21
N LYS A 176 -16.87 16.68 18.99
CA LYS A 176 -17.22 15.89 20.17
C LYS A 176 -17.88 16.73 21.26
N SER A 177 -17.43 17.97 21.44
CA SER A 177 -18.04 18.88 22.42
C SER A 177 -19.45 19.35 22.05
N CYS A 178 -19.83 19.16 20.78
CA CYS A 178 -21.16 19.49 20.27
C CYS A 178 -22.08 18.25 20.16
N SER A 179 -21.75 17.13 20.79
CA SER A 179 -22.47 15.85 20.68
C SER A 179 -23.95 15.90 21.12
N ASP A 180 -24.32 16.89 21.91
CA ASP A 180 -25.70 17.09 22.37
C ASP A 180 -26.60 17.80 21.34
N ILE A 181 -26.01 18.29 20.23
CA ILE A 181 -26.73 18.99 19.17
C ILE A 181 -27.07 17.96 18.08
N GLU A 182 -28.38 17.69 17.90
CA GLU A 182 -28.89 16.67 16.99
C GLU A 182 -28.45 16.87 15.52
N SER A 183 -28.30 18.13 15.10
CA SER A 183 -27.84 18.47 13.73
C SER A 183 -26.33 18.37 13.50
N ILE A 184 -25.55 18.02 14.52
CA ILE A 184 -24.10 17.83 14.42
C ILE A 184 -23.78 16.34 14.37
N ILE A 185 -22.97 15.94 13.36
CA ILE A 185 -22.53 14.56 13.19
C ILE A 185 -21.83 14.04 14.45
N ARG A 186 -22.15 12.84 14.89
CA ARG A 186 -21.54 12.23 16.07
C ARG A 186 -20.16 11.68 15.75
N VAL A 187 -19.17 11.99 16.58
CA VAL A 187 -17.83 11.44 16.51
C VAL A 187 -17.57 10.55 17.74
N PHE A 188 -16.82 9.46 17.55
CA PHE A 188 -16.64 8.43 18.59
C PHE A 188 -15.21 8.40 19.11
N ASP A 189 -14.27 7.80 18.38
CA ASP A 189 -12.90 7.54 18.81
C ASP A 189 -11.89 8.29 17.95
N PHE A 190 -10.82 8.78 18.61
CA PHE A 190 -9.67 9.40 17.94
C PHE A 190 -8.45 8.50 18.06
N ASP A 191 -7.90 8.09 16.93
CA ASP A 191 -6.64 7.35 16.85
C ASP A 191 -5.48 8.28 16.51
N SER A 192 -4.68 8.57 17.51
CA SER A 192 -3.49 9.43 17.36
C SER A 192 -2.38 8.78 16.54
N SER A 193 -2.29 7.45 16.54
CA SER A 193 -1.26 6.68 15.84
C SER A 193 -1.48 6.72 14.33
N ASN A 194 -2.74 6.57 13.92
CA ASN A 194 -3.16 6.60 12.51
C ASN A 194 -3.63 7.98 12.04
N CYS A 195 -3.63 8.98 12.93
CA CYS A 195 -4.14 10.33 12.65
C CYS A 195 -5.53 10.27 12.01
N SER A 196 -6.48 9.62 12.70
CA SER A 196 -7.84 9.40 12.23
C SER A 196 -8.85 9.50 13.37
N TYR A 197 -10.12 9.68 13.03
CA TYR A 197 -11.22 9.51 13.97
C TYR A 197 -12.41 8.87 13.29
N THR A 198 -13.28 8.23 14.11
CA THR A 198 -14.52 7.60 13.66
C THR A 198 -15.71 8.52 13.87
N MET A 199 -16.66 8.46 12.97
CA MET A 199 -17.92 9.22 13.03
C MET A 199 -19.08 8.39 12.50
N GLU A 200 -20.30 8.80 12.80
CA GLU A 200 -21.48 8.20 12.19
C GLU A 200 -21.50 8.42 10.68
N LYS A 201 -22.18 7.54 9.97
CA LYS A 201 -22.38 7.68 8.53
C LYS A 201 -23.55 8.58 8.27
N ALA A 202 -23.34 9.70 7.59
CA ALA A 202 -24.42 10.50 7.02
C ALA A 202 -24.97 9.81 5.75
N ASP A 203 -26.24 10.03 5.44
CA ASP A 203 -26.87 9.46 4.25
C ASP A 203 -26.31 10.09 2.98
N ASP A 204 -26.05 11.42 3.01
CA ASP A 204 -25.50 12.16 1.89
C ASP A 204 -24.73 13.41 2.35
N THR A 205 -24.07 14.10 1.41
CA THR A 205 -23.50 15.42 1.63
C THR A 205 -24.55 16.51 1.35
N LEU A 206 -24.38 17.67 2.01
CA LEU A 206 -25.26 18.82 1.75
C LEU A 206 -25.18 19.25 0.26
N GLU A 207 -24.02 19.15 -0.37
CA GLU A 207 -23.79 19.47 -1.77
C GLU A 207 -24.65 18.58 -2.68
N ASN A 208 -24.55 17.26 -2.53
CA ASN A 208 -25.37 16.30 -3.28
C ASN A 208 -26.86 16.49 -3.03
N TYR A 209 -27.24 16.76 -1.78
CA TYR A 209 -28.63 17.00 -1.43
C TYR A 209 -29.20 18.25 -2.12
N ILE A 210 -28.43 19.34 -2.19
CA ILE A 210 -28.82 20.57 -2.88
C ILE A 210 -28.94 20.32 -4.39
N GLU A 211 -27.98 19.61 -5.00
CA GLU A 211 -28.00 19.28 -6.41
C GLU A 211 -29.18 18.38 -6.81
N ALA A 212 -29.47 17.36 -5.97
CA ALA A 212 -30.56 16.41 -6.23
C ALA A 212 -31.95 16.98 -5.98
N SER A 213 -32.08 17.98 -5.09
CA SER A 213 -33.37 18.47 -4.62
C SER A 213 -33.97 19.57 -5.51
N GLU A 214 -33.31 20.02 -6.59
CA GLU A 214 -33.75 21.18 -7.41
C GLU A 214 -34.26 22.33 -6.52
N LEU A 215 -33.53 22.65 -5.45
CA LEU A 215 -33.97 23.67 -4.51
C LEU A 215 -34.09 25.00 -5.25
N THR A 216 -35.31 25.55 -5.28
CA THR A 216 -35.56 26.88 -5.79
C THR A 216 -34.81 27.92 -4.98
N GLU A 217 -34.54 29.12 -5.51
CA GLU A 217 -33.80 30.18 -4.81
C GLU A 217 -34.42 30.51 -3.44
N ASP A 218 -35.74 30.39 -3.30
CA ASP A 218 -36.48 30.61 -2.06
C ASP A 218 -36.24 29.54 -0.96
N SER A 219 -35.66 28.38 -1.31
CA SER A 219 -35.37 27.30 -0.36
C SER A 219 -33.93 27.33 0.16
N LYS A 220 -33.11 28.30 -0.32
CA LYS A 220 -31.68 28.42 0.03
C LYS A 220 -31.40 29.43 1.15
N LEU A 221 -32.44 29.97 1.79
CA LEU A 221 -32.34 30.90 2.91
C LEU A 221 -32.42 30.22 4.28
#